data_1eeb30153f19a540df779c6857d9c4c7
#
_entry.id   1eeb30153f19a540df779c6857d9c4c7
#
_cell.length_a   1.000
_cell.length_b   1.000
_cell.length_c   1.000
_cell.angle_alpha   90.00
_cell.angle_beta   90.00
_cell.angle_gamma   90.00
#
_symmetry.space_group_name_H-M   'P 1'
#
loop_
_entity.id
_entity.type
_entity.pdbx_description
1 polymer ?
#
loop_
_entity_poly.entity_id
_entity_poly.type
_entity_poly.pdbx_seq_one_letter_code
_entity_poly.pdbx_strand_id
1 'polypeptide(L)'
;MAQDNPDTSDFDYDPVNVVNEATASGVVGDLFGDIRRTMNIPIVTSIWRALAVDPDALASTWRQTKIIFESNLPDSYLGELKERSVCGGEDAQYQFDFPLTTYQDIPQIQAVIDSYNRSNTLNLIALSALISSKPYISAIPTKPRDVQDVPKLTPLKEKNDIPKDVWRLVEEVNRLGTNEKKPAVATLWRHLARWPKFLEVVSAHFGTRQQTDLLMKKNLEILEASKSIGDAIRPHVACDTNIIPESALTLVKKYVTSPLQVVRMIVIGNTLERLIKNSLLPHRASI
;
A
#
# COMPACT_ATOMS: atom_id res chain seq x y z
N MET A 1 -32.98 18.74 20.21
CA MET A 1 -32.02 17.66 20.53
C MET A 1 -31.15 17.53 19.31
N ALA A 2 -29.97 18.15 19.35
CA ALA A 2 -28.95 17.97 18.30
C ALA A 2 -28.42 16.56 18.44
N GLN A 3 -28.55 15.76 17.39
CA GLN A 3 -27.86 14.48 17.30
C GLN A 3 -26.35 14.78 17.25
N ASP A 4 -25.64 14.42 18.30
CA ASP A 4 -24.19 14.37 18.28
C ASP A 4 -23.79 13.47 17.11
N ASN A 5 -23.19 14.10 16.10
CA ASN A 5 -22.54 13.42 15.03
C ASN A 5 -21.37 12.64 15.67
N PRO A 6 -21.32 11.31 15.57
CA PRO A 6 -20.22 10.57 16.18
C PRO A 6 -18.92 11.18 15.68
N ASP A 7 -18.07 11.53 16.63
CA ASP A 7 -16.76 12.11 16.34
C ASP A 7 -16.02 11.18 15.37
N THR A 8 -15.84 11.64 14.13
CA THR A 8 -15.20 10.86 13.07
C THR A 8 -13.73 10.59 13.35
N SER A 9 -13.22 11.02 14.50
CA SER A 9 -11.87 10.74 14.98
C SER A 9 -11.61 9.27 15.27
N ASP A 10 -12.65 8.46 15.49
CA ASP A 10 -12.53 7.02 15.70
C ASP A 10 -12.33 6.20 14.41
N PHE A 11 -12.45 6.84 13.24
CA PHE A 11 -12.21 6.23 11.93
C PHE A 11 -10.76 6.41 11.44
N ASP A 12 -9.83 6.68 12.33
CA ASP A 12 -8.48 7.12 12.03
C ASP A 12 -7.56 6.08 11.38
N TYR A 13 -8.03 4.89 11.08
CA TYR A 13 -7.17 3.84 10.51
C TYR A 13 -7.51 3.47 9.11
N ASP A 14 -8.77 3.26 8.93
CA ASP A 14 -9.34 2.82 7.69
C ASP A 14 -10.66 3.56 7.54
N PRO A 15 -10.97 4.08 6.37
CA PRO A 15 -12.21 4.82 6.13
C PRO A 15 -13.47 3.93 6.26
N VAL A 16 -13.27 2.65 6.61
CA VAL A 16 -14.27 1.60 6.68
C VAL A 16 -13.98 0.72 7.88
N ASN A 17 -15.01 0.15 8.51
CA ASN A 17 -14.85 -0.94 9.47
C ASN A 17 -13.97 -2.04 8.86
N VAL A 18 -12.96 -2.48 9.57
CA VAL A 18 -12.03 -3.51 9.10
C VAL A 18 -11.89 -4.61 10.12
N VAL A 19 -11.68 -5.83 9.63
CA VAL A 19 -11.35 -6.96 10.50
C VAL A 19 -9.88 -6.86 10.90
N ASN A 20 -9.60 -6.97 12.20
CA ASN A 20 -8.23 -7.02 12.69
C ASN A 20 -7.58 -8.35 12.30
N GLU A 21 -6.45 -8.27 11.58
CA GLU A 21 -5.73 -9.46 11.12
C GLU A 21 -5.27 -10.37 12.26
N ALA A 22 -4.84 -9.78 13.39
CA ALA A 22 -4.29 -10.54 14.51
C ALA A 22 -5.35 -11.38 15.25
N THR A 23 -6.63 -11.00 15.16
CA THR A 23 -7.75 -11.68 15.83
C THR A 23 -8.66 -12.44 14.87
N ALA A 24 -8.40 -12.36 13.55
CA ALA A 24 -9.18 -13.07 12.55
C ALA A 24 -9.05 -14.58 12.72
N SER A 25 -10.18 -15.27 12.71
CA SER A 25 -10.27 -16.73 12.89
C SER A 25 -11.28 -17.34 11.92
N GLY A 26 -11.35 -18.67 11.89
CA GLY A 26 -12.25 -19.41 10.99
C GLY A 26 -11.97 -19.06 9.53
N VAL A 27 -13.02 -18.99 8.71
CA VAL A 27 -12.93 -18.75 7.26
C VAL A 27 -12.13 -17.48 6.92
N VAL A 28 -12.32 -16.39 7.67
CA VAL A 28 -11.60 -15.14 7.44
C VAL A 28 -10.10 -15.30 7.74
N GLY A 29 -9.76 -15.98 8.85
CA GLY A 29 -8.36 -16.26 9.21
C GLY A 29 -7.66 -17.13 8.14
N ASP A 30 -8.35 -18.14 7.62
CA ASP A 30 -7.84 -19.03 6.56
C ASP A 30 -7.61 -18.26 5.26
N LEU A 31 -8.56 -17.39 4.87
CA LEU A 31 -8.44 -16.54 3.69
C LEU A 31 -7.28 -15.55 3.84
N PHE A 32 -7.11 -14.93 5.00
CA PHE A 32 -5.95 -14.07 5.25
C PHE A 32 -4.62 -14.82 5.15
N GLY A 33 -4.59 -16.06 5.64
CA GLY A 33 -3.45 -16.96 5.47
C GLY A 33 -3.16 -17.25 3.99
N ASP A 34 -4.19 -17.52 3.20
CA ASP A 34 -4.06 -17.79 1.78
C ASP A 34 -3.61 -16.55 0.99
N ILE A 35 -4.16 -15.36 1.30
CA ILE A 35 -3.73 -14.07 0.74
C ILE A 35 -2.23 -13.86 0.96
N ARG A 36 -1.75 -13.99 2.20
CA ARG A 36 -0.33 -13.82 2.51
C ARG A 36 0.55 -14.77 1.71
N ARG A 37 0.19 -16.05 1.66
CA ARG A 37 0.97 -17.05 0.91
C ARG A 37 0.98 -16.77 -0.58
N THR A 38 -0.20 -16.51 -1.16
CA THR A 38 -0.34 -16.28 -2.60
C THR A 38 0.39 -15.04 -3.07
N MET A 39 0.35 -13.95 -2.29
CA MET A 39 1.01 -12.70 -2.64
C MET A 39 2.48 -12.65 -2.17
N ASN A 40 2.92 -13.60 -1.36
CA ASN A 40 4.22 -13.60 -0.70
C ASN A 40 4.47 -12.30 0.10
N ILE A 41 3.58 -12.01 1.04
CA ILE A 41 3.60 -10.80 1.87
C ILE A 41 3.40 -11.15 3.34
N PRO A 42 3.98 -10.37 4.29
CA PRO A 42 3.86 -10.65 5.72
C PRO A 42 2.55 -10.13 6.36
N ILE A 43 1.81 -9.27 5.67
CA ILE A 43 0.64 -8.55 6.20
C ILE A 43 -0.52 -8.60 5.22
N VAL A 44 -1.74 -8.57 5.75
CA VAL A 44 -2.96 -8.38 4.97
C VAL A 44 -3.30 -6.88 4.91
N THR A 45 -3.32 -6.31 3.70
CA THR A 45 -3.60 -4.89 3.50
C THR A 45 -5.06 -4.52 3.78
N SER A 46 -5.32 -3.23 3.95
CA SER A 46 -6.62 -2.69 4.35
C SER A 46 -7.78 -3.11 3.45
N ILE A 47 -7.57 -3.23 2.14
CA ILE A 47 -8.64 -3.63 1.21
C ILE A 47 -9.21 -5.02 1.54
N TRP A 48 -8.36 -6.01 1.82
CA TRP A 48 -8.79 -7.35 2.16
C TRP A 48 -9.45 -7.40 3.53
N ARG A 49 -8.95 -6.63 4.49
CA ARG A 49 -9.54 -6.51 5.82
C ARG A 49 -10.89 -5.78 5.80
N ALA A 50 -11.06 -4.81 4.90
CA ALA A 50 -12.34 -4.14 4.68
C ALA A 50 -13.37 -5.07 4.03
N LEU A 51 -12.96 -5.85 3.03
CA LEU A 51 -13.82 -6.87 2.43
C LEU A 51 -14.22 -7.96 3.44
N ALA A 52 -13.38 -8.26 4.42
CA ALA A 52 -13.61 -9.28 5.44
C ALA A 52 -14.73 -8.96 6.45
N VAL A 53 -15.24 -7.73 6.45
CA VAL A 53 -16.47 -7.38 7.19
C VAL A 53 -17.66 -8.21 6.71
N ASP A 54 -17.65 -8.57 5.44
CA ASP A 54 -18.53 -9.56 4.84
C ASP A 54 -17.66 -10.74 4.34
N PRO A 55 -17.64 -11.88 5.04
CA PRO A 55 -16.81 -13.04 4.67
C PRO A 55 -17.09 -13.57 3.27
N ASP A 56 -18.33 -13.51 2.79
CA ASP A 56 -18.70 -13.97 1.45
C ASP A 56 -18.19 -12.99 0.36
N ALA A 57 -18.23 -11.69 0.65
CA ALA A 57 -17.62 -10.67 -0.20
C ALA A 57 -16.10 -10.84 -0.29
N LEU A 58 -15.42 -11.10 0.83
CA LEU A 58 -14.00 -11.43 0.83
C LEU A 58 -13.72 -12.69 0.02
N ALA A 59 -14.45 -13.79 0.28
CA ALA A 59 -14.21 -15.09 -0.36
C ALA A 59 -14.41 -15.03 -1.88
N SER A 60 -15.50 -14.39 -2.34
CA SER A 60 -15.79 -14.26 -3.76
C SER A 60 -14.78 -13.36 -4.49
N THR A 61 -14.44 -12.22 -3.89
CA THR A 61 -13.44 -11.30 -4.45
C THR A 61 -12.07 -11.95 -4.49
N TRP A 62 -11.67 -12.59 -3.39
CA TRP A 62 -10.36 -13.26 -3.33
C TRP A 62 -10.26 -14.40 -4.35
N ARG A 63 -11.28 -15.22 -4.48
CA ARG A 63 -11.30 -16.33 -5.48
C ARG A 63 -10.98 -15.83 -6.88
N GLN A 64 -11.55 -14.70 -7.29
CA GLN A 64 -11.31 -14.14 -8.61
C GLN A 64 -9.96 -13.45 -8.74
N THR A 65 -9.55 -12.72 -7.70
CA THR A 65 -8.26 -12.04 -7.71
C THR A 65 -7.08 -13.01 -7.58
N LYS A 66 -7.27 -14.14 -6.89
CA LYS A 66 -6.26 -15.19 -6.74
C LYS A 66 -5.82 -15.73 -8.10
N ILE A 67 -6.76 -15.92 -9.06
CA ILE A 67 -6.45 -16.33 -10.44
C ILE A 67 -5.46 -15.35 -11.08
N ILE A 68 -5.63 -14.06 -10.83
CA ILE A 68 -4.75 -13.01 -11.36
C ILE A 68 -3.37 -13.10 -10.71
N PHE A 69 -3.29 -13.30 -9.40
CA PHE A 69 -1.99 -13.47 -8.72
C PHE A 69 -1.27 -14.73 -9.12
N GLU A 70 -1.98 -15.86 -9.26
CA GLU A 70 -1.40 -17.16 -9.65
C GLU A 70 -0.91 -17.16 -11.11
N SER A 71 -1.41 -16.26 -11.96
CA SER A 71 -0.86 -16.05 -13.30
C SER A 71 0.57 -15.49 -13.31
N ASN A 72 1.06 -14.96 -12.20
CA ASN A 72 2.33 -14.22 -12.05
C ASN A 72 2.44 -12.95 -12.91
N LEU A 73 1.40 -12.57 -13.65
CA LEU A 73 1.42 -11.34 -14.45
C LEU A 73 1.60 -10.08 -13.59
N PRO A 74 0.95 -9.92 -12.41
CA PRO A 74 1.19 -8.78 -11.55
C PRO A 74 2.66 -8.63 -11.13
N ASP A 75 3.34 -9.75 -10.84
CA ASP A 75 4.75 -9.72 -10.47
C ASP A 75 5.66 -9.26 -11.62
N SER A 76 5.30 -9.53 -12.87
CA SER A 76 6.09 -9.09 -14.04
C SER A 76 6.07 -7.55 -14.23
N TYR A 77 5.03 -6.87 -13.75
CA TYR A 77 4.91 -5.41 -13.79
C TYR A 77 5.34 -4.71 -12.49
N LEU A 78 5.59 -5.48 -11.43
CA LEU A 78 5.91 -4.94 -10.10
C LEU A 78 7.11 -3.98 -10.13
N GLY A 79 8.21 -4.41 -10.75
CA GLY A 79 9.44 -3.61 -10.85
C GLY A 79 9.22 -2.31 -11.63
N GLU A 80 8.57 -2.39 -12.78
CA GLU A 80 8.27 -1.22 -13.61
C GLU A 80 7.44 -0.19 -12.82
N LEU A 81 6.34 -0.62 -12.21
CA LEU A 81 5.44 0.30 -11.49
C LEU A 81 6.12 0.90 -10.26
N LYS A 82 6.96 0.13 -9.54
CA LYS A 82 7.79 0.64 -8.44
C LYS A 82 8.72 1.76 -8.92
N GLU A 83 9.50 1.53 -9.97
CA GLU A 83 10.44 2.54 -10.50
C GLU A 83 9.71 3.79 -10.97
N ARG A 84 8.60 3.65 -11.68
CA ARG A 84 7.79 4.78 -12.15
C ARG A 84 7.17 5.58 -11.01
N SER A 85 6.94 4.98 -9.85
CA SER A 85 6.30 5.63 -8.71
C SER A 85 7.23 6.51 -7.88
N VAL A 86 8.54 6.42 -8.08
CA VAL A 86 9.51 7.24 -7.34
C VAL A 86 9.38 8.71 -7.74
N CYS A 87 9.25 9.61 -6.77
CA CYS A 87 9.32 11.05 -6.97
C CYS A 87 10.76 11.52 -6.97
N GLY A 88 11.08 12.45 -7.89
CA GLY A 88 12.45 12.91 -8.12
C GLY A 88 13.13 12.07 -9.19
N GLY A 89 13.85 12.71 -10.13
CA GLY A 89 14.64 12.03 -11.16
C GLY A 89 15.83 11.29 -10.57
N GLU A 90 16.56 10.52 -11.40
CA GLU A 90 17.79 9.82 -11.03
C GLU A 90 18.85 10.77 -10.43
N ASP A 91 18.82 12.05 -10.81
CA ASP A 91 19.71 13.11 -10.33
C ASP A 91 19.29 13.73 -8.98
N ALA A 92 18.16 13.33 -8.41
CA ALA A 92 17.76 13.85 -7.12
C ALA A 92 18.69 13.32 -6.03
N GLN A 93 19.79 14.05 -5.77
CA GLN A 93 20.71 13.85 -4.65
C GLN A 93 20.03 14.13 -3.30
N TYR A 94 18.77 13.68 -3.15
CA TYR A 94 18.09 13.78 -1.88
C TYR A 94 18.63 12.68 -0.97
N GLN A 95 19.44 13.08 -0.04
CA GLN A 95 19.86 12.24 1.07
C GLN A 95 18.96 12.56 2.26
N PHE A 96 18.45 11.56 2.92
CA PHE A 96 17.92 11.71 4.26
C PHE A 96 19.09 11.88 5.23
N ASP A 97 19.06 12.95 5.98
CA ASP A 97 19.97 13.10 7.12
C ASP A 97 19.32 12.41 8.33
N PHE A 98 19.61 11.11 8.47
CA PHE A 98 19.09 10.35 9.60
C PHE A 98 19.85 10.70 10.88
N PRO A 99 19.15 10.97 11.99
CA PRO A 99 19.79 11.01 13.30
C PRO A 99 20.52 9.67 13.54
N LEU A 100 21.73 9.72 14.10
CA LEU A 100 22.56 8.53 14.38
C LEU A 100 21.81 7.42 15.13
N THR A 101 20.87 7.80 16.00
CA THR A 101 19.99 6.89 16.74
C THR A 101 19.02 6.09 15.86
N THR A 102 18.79 6.52 14.60
CA THR A 102 17.86 5.86 13.67
C THR A 102 18.59 4.81 12.82
N TYR A 103 19.90 4.89 12.65
CA TYR A 103 20.67 3.96 11.78
C TYR A 103 20.50 2.50 12.17
N GLN A 104 20.43 2.20 13.47
CA GLN A 104 20.26 0.83 13.97
C GLN A 104 18.89 0.24 13.61
N ASP A 105 17.91 1.10 13.43
CA ASP A 105 16.51 0.73 13.13
C ASP A 105 16.24 0.62 11.63
N ILE A 106 17.15 1.14 10.78
CA ILE A 106 16.94 1.19 9.32
C ILE A 106 16.56 -0.17 8.73
N PRO A 107 17.20 -1.31 9.06
CA PRO A 107 16.78 -2.59 8.49
C PRO A 107 15.34 -2.96 8.81
N GLN A 108 14.85 -2.65 10.02
CA GLN A 108 13.46 -2.92 10.41
C GLN A 108 12.49 -1.96 9.72
N ILE A 109 12.86 -0.68 9.62
CA ILE A 109 12.08 0.34 8.90
C ILE A 109 11.96 -0.06 7.42
N GLN A 110 13.06 -0.45 6.79
CA GLN A 110 13.06 -0.93 5.40
C GLN A 110 12.17 -2.16 5.22
N ALA A 111 12.27 -3.16 6.10
CA ALA A 111 11.43 -4.35 6.03
C ALA A 111 9.93 -4.00 6.07
N VAL A 112 9.53 -3.02 6.89
CA VAL A 112 8.15 -2.52 6.91
C VAL A 112 7.82 -1.84 5.57
N ILE A 113 8.60 -0.88 5.12
CA ILE A 113 8.36 -0.13 3.89
C ILE A 113 8.28 -1.07 2.68
N ASP A 114 9.24 -1.97 2.51
CA ASP A 114 9.30 -2.93 1.40
C ASP A 114 8.07 -3.85 1.37
N SER A 115 7.61 -4.28 2.56
CA SER A 115 6.42 -5.12 2.69
C SER A 115 5.15 -4.39 2.22
N TYR A 116 4.98 -3.12 2.61
CA TYR A 116 3.87 -2.30 2.15
C TYR A 116 4.00 -1.93 0.67
N ASN A 117 5.19 -1.60 0.18
CA ASN A 117 5.44 -1.30 -1.22
C ASN A 117 5.07 -2.48 -2.11
N ARG A 118 5.53 -3.69 -1.76
CA ARG A 118 5.16 -4.91 -2.49
C ARG A 118 3.66 -5.16 -2.43
N SER A 119 3.07 -5.17 -1.24
CA SER A 119 1.66 -5.50 -1.04
C SER A 119 0.73 -4.53 -1.75
N ASN A 120 0.97 -3.23 -1.60
CA ASN A 120 0.14 -2.19 -2.20
C ASN A 120 0.25 -2.19 -3.72
N THR A 121 1.47 -2.31 -4.26
CA THR A 121 1.71 -2.32 -5.71
C THR A 121 1.07 -3.54 -6.36
N LEU A 122 1.24 -4.73 -5.80
CA LEU A 122 0.60 -5.95 -6.31
C LEU A 122 -0.93 -5.87 -6.25
N ASN A 123 -1.50 -5.35 -5.15
CA ASN A 123 -2.94 -5.15 -5.04
C ASN A 123 -3.46 -4.16 -6.09
N LEU A 124 -2.78 -3.03 -6.27
CA LEU A 124 -3.18 -2.04 -7.27
C LEU A 124 -3.22 -2.66 -8.67
N ILE A 125 -2.17 -3.39 -9.05
CA ILE A 125 -2.08 -4.05 -10.37
C ILE A 125 -3.19 -5.11 -10.53
N ALA A 126 -3.31 -6.04 -9.58
CA ALA A 126 -4.24 -7.16 -9.71
C ALA A 126 -5.70 -6.71 -9.64
N LEU A 127 -6.04 -5.77 -8.76
CA LEU A 127 -7.40 -5.26 -8.64
C LEU A 127 -7.77 -4.33 -9.81
N SER A 128 -6.81 -3.61 -10.41
CA SER A 128 -7.03 -2.90 -11.68
C SER A 128 -7.33 -3.87 -12.81
N ALA A 129 -6.64 -5.00 -12.89
CA ALA A 129 -6.96 -6.06 -13.86
C ALA A 129 -8.33 -6.70 -13.60
N LEU A 130 -8.70 -6.91 -12.32
CA LEU A 130 -10.00 -7.47 -11.95
C LEU A 130 -11.17 -6.62 -12.47
N ILE A 131 -11.07 -5.28 -12.34
CA ILE A 131 -12.15 -4.37 -12.75
C ILE A 131 -12.07 -3.91 -14.21
N SER A 132 -11.03 -4.28 -14.94
CA SER A 132 -10.89 -3.93 -16.36
C SER A 132 -12.01 -4.58 -17.18
N SER A 133 -12.55 -3.81 -18.12
CA SER A 133 -13.61 -4.28 -19.05
C SER A 133 -13.08 -5.06 -20.26
N LYS A 134 -11.76 -5.26 -20.36
CA LYS A 134 -11.18 -6.03 -21.47
C LYS A 134 -11.65 -7.49 -21.42
N PRO A 135 -12.04 -8.08 -22.55
CA PRO A 135 -12.46 -9.48 -22.58
C PRO A 135 -11.26 -10.42 -22.39
N TYR A 136 -11.54 -11.60 -21.81
CA TYR A 136 -10.56 -12.68 -21.79
C TYR A 136 -10.30 -13.18 -23.21
N ILE A 137 -9.04 -13.41 -23.55
CA ILE A 137 -8.60 -13.94 -24.85
C ILE A 137 -7.97 -15.31 -24.66
N SER A 138 -6.84 -15.36 -23.96
CA SER A 138 -6.10 -16.61 -23.69
C SER A 138 -5.07 -16.40 -22.60
N ALA A 139 -4.80 -17.44 -21.81
CA ALA A 139 -3.67 -17.43 -20.91
C ALA A 139 -2.34 -17.35 -21.69
N ILE A 140 -1.36 -16.66 -21.13
CA ILE A 140 0.00 -16.58 -21.66
C ILE A 140 0.98 -17.21 -20.65
N PRO A 141 2.05 -17.88 -21.12
CA PRO A 141 3.08 -18.39 -20.26
C PRO A 141 3.77 -17.27 -19.50
N THR A 142 3.95 -17.45 -18.19
CA THR A 142 4.70 -16.54 -17.33
C THR A 142 5.82 -17.28 -16.62
N LYS A 143 6.85 -16.54 -16.21
CA LYS A 143 7.90 -17.13 -15.38
C LYS A 143 7.32 -17.44 -13.99
N PRO A 144 7.70 -18.57 -13.38
CA PRO A 144 7.40 -18.82 -11.97
C PRO A 144 7.86 -17.63 -11.11
N ARG A 145 7.09 -17.34 -10.08
CA ARG A 145 7.46 -16.31 -9.10
C ARG A 145 8.67 -16.78 -8.31
N ASP A 146 9.65 -15.88 -8.14
CA ASP A 146 10.70 -16.09 -7.14
C ASP A 146 10.06 -15.92 -5.75
N VAL A 147 9.99 -17.02 -5.03
CA VAL A 147 9.53 -17.01 -3.63
C VAL A 147 10.67 -16.49 -2.78
N GLN A 148 10.54 -15.26 -2.30
CA GLN A 148 11.48 -14.67 -1.36
C GLN A 148 11.05 -14.99 0.07
N ASP A 149 12.02 -15.04 0.98
CA ASP A 149 11.72 -15.12 2.40
C ASP A 149 10.90 -13.91 2.82
N VAL A 150 9.73 -14.17 3.41
CA VAL A 150 8.85 -13.11 3.90
C VAL A 150 9.37 -12.61 5.24
N PRO A 151 9.73 -11.32 5.38
CA PRO A 151 10.26 -10.80 6.63
C PRO A 151 9.21 -10.88 7.73
N LYS A 152 9.64 -11.29 8.92
CA LYS A 152 8.78 -11.23 10.09
C LYS A 152 8.73 -9.79 10.60
N LEU A 153 7.60 -9.13 10.40
CA LEU A 153 7.39 -7.77 10.90
C LEU A 153 6.99 -7.76 12.38
N THR A 154 7.34 -6.68 13.06
CA THR A 154 6.81 -6.39 14.38
C THR A 154 5.29 -6.20 14.31
N PRO A 155 4.50 -6.63 15.31
CA PRO A 155 3.05 -6.46 15.28
C PRO A 155 2.65 -4.99 15.16
N LEU A 156 1.58 -4.74 14.42
CA LEU A 156 0.98 -3.41 14.30
C LEU A 156 0.43 -2.98 15.67
N LYS A 157 0.77 -1.76 16.11
CA LYS A 157 0.22 -1.20 17.34
C LYS A 157 -1.23 -0.73 17.11
N GLU A 158 -2.08 -0.93 18.12
CA GLU A 158 -3.37 -0.29 18.17
C GLU A 158 -3.20 1.22 18.46
N LYS A 159 -4.17 2.06 18.05
CA LYS A 159 -4.12 3.51 18.25
C LYS A 159 -3.86 3.87 19.72
N ASN A 160 -4.55 3.20 20.63
CA ASN A 160 -4.45 3.46 22.06
C ASN A 160 -3.09 3.10 22.68
N ASP A 161 -2.29 2.28 21.96
CA ASP A 161 -0.93 1.89 22.35
C ASP A 161 0.15 2.84 21.79
N ILE A 162 -0.26 3.84 21.01
CA ILE A 162 0.62 4.84 20.44
C ILE A 162 0.54 6.11 21.30
N PRO A 163 1.67 6.64 21.81
CA PRO A 163 1.69 7.90 22.56
C PRO A 163 1.06 9.05 21.77
N LYS A 164 0.35 9.96 22.44
CA LYS A 164 -0.40 11.04 21.79
C LYS A 164 0.46 12.00 20.94
N ASP A 165 1.69 12.23 21.34
CA ASP A 165 2.67 13.02 20.58
C ASP A 165 3.11 12.31 19.30
N VAL A 166 3.35 10.99 19.38
CA VAL A 166 3.65 10.15 18.21
C VAL A 166 2.45 10.05 17.28
N TRP A 167 1.23 9.94 17.84
CA TRP A 167 0.01 9.91 17.01
C TRP A 167 -0.15 11.20 16.19
N ARG A 168 0.18 12.36 16.76
CA ARG A 168 0.20 13.62 15.99
C ARG A 168 1.16 13.59 14.81
N LEU A 169 2.35 12.98 14.98
CA LEU A 169 3.27 12.77 13.85
C LEU A 169 2.69 11.83 12.79
N VAL A 170 2.01 10.77 13.22
CA VAL A 170 1.29 9.86 12.27
C VAL A 170 0.26 10.64 11.46
N GLU A 171 -0.55 11.49 12.10
CA GLU A 171 -1.54 12.33 11.41
C GLU A 171 -0.88 13.35 10.47
N GLU A 172 0.27 13.90 10.86
CA GLU A 172 1.03 14.85 10.06
C GLU A 172 1.57 14.18 8.78
N VAL A 173 2.31 13.07 8.89
CA VAL A 173 2.82 12.35 7.71
C VAL A 173 1.69 11.76 6.86
N ASN A 174 0.54 11.47 7.45
CA ASN A 174 -0.61 10.99 6.70
C ASN A 174 -1.24 12.05 5.78
N ARG A 175 -0.94 13.33 5.96
CA ARG A 175 -1.37 14.41 5.06
C ARG A 175 -0.46 14.61 3.84
N LEU A 176 0.68 13.94 3.80
CA LEU A 176 1.61 14.05 2.68
C LEU A 176 0.94 13.58 1.37
N GLY A 177 1.10 14.37 0.31
CA GLY A 177 0.60 14.03 -1.02
C GLY A 177 -0.92 14.05 -1.17
N THR A 178 -1.65 14.77 -0.30
CA THR A 178 -3.12 14.95 -0.41
C THR A 178 -3.56 16.34 0.05
N ASN A 179 -4.65 16.82 -0.52
CA ASN A 179 -5.34 18.04 -0.10
C ASN A 179 -6.56 17.76 0.80
N GLU A 180 -6.80 16.49 1.15
CA GLU A 180 -7.89 16.16 2.06
C GLU A 180 -7.61 16.71 3.45
N LYS A 181 -8.62 17.32 4.08
CA LYS A 181 -8.49 17.87 5.43
C LYS A 181 -8.28 16.79 6.49
N LYS A 182 -8.94 15.64 6.30
CA LYS A 182 -8.86 14.47 7.21
C LYS A 182 -8.77 13.20 6.36
N PRO A 183 -7.59 12.89 5.78
CA PRO A 183 -7.42 11.64 5.06
C PRO A 183 -7.44 10.47 6.03
N ALA A 184 -8.00 9.35 5.61
CA ALA A 184 -7.93 8.11 6.36
C ALA A 184 -6.47 7.72 6.65
N VAL A 185 -6.18 7.33 7.89
CA VAL A 185 -4.80 7.01 8.29
C VAL A 185 -4.34 5.71 7.66
N ALA A 186 -3.29 5.80 6.85
CA ALA A 186 -2.69 4.64 6.22
C ALA A 186 -1.97 3.76 7.27
N THR A 187 -2.18 2.45 7.17
CA THR A 187 -1.61 1.45 8.09
C THR A 187 -0.08 1.50 8.12
N LEU A 188 0.57 1.88 7.01
CA LEU A 188 2.02 2.10 6.93
C LEU A 188 2.51 3.05 8.03
N TRP A 189 1.87 4.22 8.17
CA TRP A 189 2.27 5.24 9.15
C TRP A 189 2.12 4.76 10.58
N ARG A 190 1.03 4.03 10.85
CA ARG A 190 0.81 3.40 12.15
C ARG A 190 1.87 2.36 12.48
N HIS A 191 2.32 1.60 11.49
CA HIS A 191 3.41 0.64 11.68
C HIS A 191 4.74 1.36 11.97
N LEU A 192 5.01 2.44 11.24
CA LEU A 192 6.20 3.28 11.41
C LEU A 192 6.17 4.15 12.68
N ALA A 193 5.04 4.23 13.40
CA ALA A 193 4.94 4.94 14.69
C ALA A 193 5.87 4.39 15.78
N ARG A 194 6.51 3.24 15.55
CA ARG A 194 7.57 2.71 16.41
C ARG A 194 8.86 3.54 16.37
N TRP A 195 9.03 4.31 15.30
CA TRP A 195 10.23 5.11 15.03
C TRP A 195 9.85 6.58 14.81
N PRO A 196 9.48 7.30 15.89
CA PRO A 196 8.99 8.68 15.76
C PRO A 196 10.02 9.61 15.13
N LYS A 197 11.31 9.40 15.40
CA LYS A 197 12.40 10.17 14.76
C LYS A 197 12.44 9.99 13.25
N PHE A 198 12.12 8.80 12.75
CA PHE A 198 11.98 8.57 11.33
C PHE A 198 10.78 9.34 10.74
N LEU A 199 9.64 9.34 11.43
CA LEU A 199 8.47 10.11 10.99
C LEU A 199 8.74 11.64 10.97
N GLU A 200 9.52 12.16 11.92
CA GLU A 200 9.95 13.57 11.91
C GLU A 200 10.76 13.90 10.66
N VAL A 201 11.71 13.04 10.28
CA VAL A 201 12.52 13.21 9.06
C VAL A 201 11.64 13.14 7.81
N VAL A 202 10.71 12.20 7.76
CA VAL A 202 9.75 12.07 6.64
C VAL A 202 8.89 13.32 6.53
N SER A 203 8.34 13.81 7.63
CA SER A 203 7.53 15.03 7.66
C SER A 203 8.31 16.24 7.18
N ALA A 204 9.54 16.43 7.69
CA ALA A 204 10.39 17.55 7.28
C ALA A 204 10.74 17.51 5.79
N HIS A 205 11.00 16.32 5.22
CA HIS A 205 11.37 16.16 3.82
C HIS A 205 10.19 16.41 2.86
N PHE A 206 9.03 15.82 3.14
CA PHE A 206 7.87 15.87 2.25
C PHE A 206 6.85 16.96 2.60
N GLY A 207 6.99 17.63 3.75
CA GLY A 207 6.00 18.57 4.28
C GLY A 207 5.93 19.91 3.52
N THR A 208 6.80 20.16 2.55
CA THR A 208 6.75 21.37 1.75
C THR A 208 5.62 21.30 0.72
N ARG A 209 5.07 22.49 0.38
CA ARG A 209 4.05 22.60 -0.67
C ARG A 209 4.54 22.04 -2.01
N GLN A 210 5.78 22.33 -2.38
CA GLN A 210 6.38 21.83 -3.62
C GLN A 210 6.42 20.30 -3.65
N GLN A 211 6.79 19.64 -2.57
CA GLN A 211 6.80 18.18 -2.48
C GLN A 211 5.38 17.60 -2.54
N THR A 212 4.42 18.25 -1.88
CA THR A 212 3.01 17.83 -1.97
C THR A 212 2.51 17.87 -3.40
N ASP A 213 2.77 18.94 -4.15
CA ASP A 213 2.35 19.07 -5.55
C ASP A 213 3.01 18.02 -6.46
N LEU A 214 4.30 17.72 -6.23
CA LEU A 214 5.02 16.65 -6.93
C LEU A 214 4.41 15.26 -6.66
N LEU A 215 4.14 14.95 -5.38
CA LEU A 215 3.50 13.70 -4.99
C LEU A 215 2.11 13.55 -5.62
N MET A 216 1.30 14.60 -5.59
CA MET A 216 -0.04 14.58 -6.20
C MET A 216 0.00 14.35 -7.70
N LYS A 217 0.93 15.01 -8.41
CA LYS A 217 1.14 14.79 -9.85
C LYS A 217 1.54 13.34 -10.11
N LYS A 218 2.48 12.80 -9.33
CA LYS A 218 2.95 11.42 -9.46
C LYS A 218 1.83 10.41 -9.16
N ASN A 219 0.96 10.70 -8.20
CA ASN A 219 -0.20 9.85 -7.91
C ASN A 219 -1.10 9.69 -9.16
N LEU A 220 -1.35 10.74 -9.92
CA LEU A 220 -2.15 10.66 -11.14
C LEU A 220 -1.44 9.84 -12.23
N GLU A 221 -0.13 10.02 -12.40
CA GLU A 221 0.67 9.24 -13.35
C GLU A 221 0.62 7.73 -13.03
N ILE A 222 0.72 7.36 -11.76
CA ILE A 222 0.70 5.96 -11.32
C ILE A 222 -0.71 5.36 -11.41
N LEU A 223 -1.73 6.15 -11.16
CA LEU A 223 -3.12 5.73 -11.36
C LEU A 223 -3.37 5.34 -12.83
N GLU A 224 -2.98 6.17 -13.78
CA GLU A 224 -3.13 5.86 -15.20
C GLU A 224 -2.25 4.68 -15.65
N ALA A 225 -1.03 4.58 -15.12
CA ALA A 225 -0.16 3.45 -15.38
C ALA A 225 -0.78 2.13 -14.89
N SER A 226 -1.33 2.12 -13.66
CA SER A 226 -1.95 0.92 -13.10
C SER A 226 -3.17 0.46 -13.88
N LYS A 227 -3.98 1.40 -14.37
CA LYS A 227 -5.11 1.11 -15.25
C LYS A 227 -4.63 0.47 -16.57
N SER A 228 -3.61 1.05 -17.19
CA SER A 228 -3.03 0.52 -18.44
C SER A 228 -2.47 -0.89 -18.25
N ILE A 229 -1.79 -1.14 -17.12
CA ILE A 229 -1.28 -2.47 -16.76
C ILE A 229 -2.45 -3.44 -16.52
N GLY A 230 -3.48 -3.02 -15.80
CA GLY A 230 -4.69 -3.82 -15.58
C GLY A 230 -5.35 -4.23 -16.90
N ASP A 231 -5.47 -3.29 -17.85
CA ASP A 231 -6.01 -3.54 -19.19
C ASP A 231 -5.13 -4.49 -20.03
N ALA A 232 -3.80 -4.49 -19.80
CA ALA A 232 -2.87 -5.41 -20.44
C ALA A 232 -2.97 -6.84 -19.85
N ILE A 233 -3.18 -6.96 -18.54
CA ILE A 233 -3.28 -8.26 -17.85
C ILE A 233 -4.63 -8.93 -18.09
N ARG A 234 -5.73 -8.17 -18.07
CA ARG A 234 -7.09 -8.70 -18.06
C ARG A 234 -7.39 -9.71 -19.18
N PRO A 235 -6.93 -9.53 -20.43
CA PRO A 235 -7.16 -10.50 -21.52
C PRO A 235 -6.53 -11.88 -21.29
N HIS A 236 -5.63 -12.00 -20.33
CA HIS A 236 -4.85 -13.21 -20.08
C HIS A 236 -5.25 -13.94 -18.79
N VAL A 237 -6.28 -13.46 -18.09
CA VAL A 237 -6.77 -14.06 -16.84
C VAL A 237 -8.28 -14.31 -16.90
N ALA A 238 -8.66 -15.55 -16.67
CA ALA A 238 -10.06 -15.99 -16.75
C ALA A 238 -10.81 -15.74 -15.43
N CYS A 239 -10.92 -14.47 -15.00
CA CYS A 239 -11.71 -14.10 -13.81
C CYS A 239 -13.11 -13.62 -14.20
N ASP A 240 -14.10 -13.92 -13.33
CA ASP A 240 -15.50 -13.53 -13.50
C ASP A 240 -15.95 -12.61 -12.36
N THR A 241 -16.22 -11.35 -12.70
CA THR A 241 -16.67 -10.36 -11.71
C THR A 241 -18.16 -10.46 -11.39
N ASN A 242 -18.96 -11.21 -12.17
CA ASN A 242 -20.41 -11.32 -11.93
C ASN A 242 -20.74 -12.09 -10.63
N ILE A 243 -19.81 -12.90 -10.14
CA ILE A 243 -19.99 -13.65 -8.89
C ILE A 243 -19.55 -12.84 -7.64
N ILE A 244 -19.01 -11.63 -7.84
CA ILE A 244 -18.59 -10.74 -6.74
C ILE A 244 -19.76 -9.82 -6.40
N PRO A 245 -20.14 -9.68 -5.11
CA PRO A 245 -21.17 -8.74 -4.70
C PRO A 245 -20.87 -7.31 -5.16
N GLU A 246 -21.91 -6.57 -5.57
CA GLU A 246 -21.75 -5.20 -6.09
C GLU A 246 -21.11 -4.26 -5.05
N SER A 247 -21.42 -4.44 -3.77
CA SER A 247 -20.80 -3.69 -2.67
C SER A 247 -19.28 -3.90 -2.63
N ALA A 248 -18.83 -5.14 -2.81
CA ALA A 248 -17.41 -5.48 -2.87
C ALA A 248 -16.73 -4.90 -4.11
N LEU A 249 -17.37 -5.01 -5.29
CA LEU A 249 -16.86 -4.40 -6.52
C LEU A 249 -16.77 -2.88 -6.40
N THR A 250 -17.73 -2.24 -5.76
CA THR A 250 -17.73 -0.79 -5.51
C THR A 250 -16.55 -0.40 -4.62
N LEU A 251 -16.28 -1.17 -3.56
CA LEU A 251 -15.12 -0.96 -2.68
C LEU A 251 -13.81 -1.13 -3.45
N VAL A 252 -13.67 -2.20 -4.25
CA VAL A 252 -12.50 -2.44 -5.10
C VAL A 252 -12.30 -1.31 -6.10
N LYS A 253 -13.35 -0.89 -6.81
CA LYS A 253 -13.29 0.24 -7.75
C LYS A 253 -12.79 1.50 -7.04
N LYS A 254 -13.39 1.87 -5.91
CA LYS A 254 -12.95 3.04 -5.13
C LYS A 254 -11.47 2.94 -4.73
N TYR A 255 -11.02 1.76 -4.33
CA TYR A 255 -9.63 1.53 -3.93
C TYR A 255 -8.63 1.77 -5.07
N VAL A 256 -8.91 1.30 -6.30
CA VAL A 256 -7.97 1.38 -7.42
C VAL A 256 -8.16 2.62 -8.32
N THR A 257 -9.25 3.37 -8.17
CA THR A 257 -9.48 4.59 -8.96
C THR A 257 -9.21 5.88 -8.21
N SER A 258 -8.90 5.80 -6.91
CA SER A 258 -8.56 6.97 -6.11
C SER A 258 -7.05 7.24 -6.10
N PRO A 259 -6.59 8.42 -6.52
CA PRO A 259 -5.19 8.80 -6.41
C PRO A 259 -4.77 9.09 -4.95
N LEU A 260 -5.72 9.18 -4.02
CA LEU A 260 -5.52 9.65 -2.65
C LEU A 260 -5.39 8.52 -1.62
N GLN A 261 -5.56 7.27 -2.04
CA GLN A 261 -5.50 6.09 -1.16
C GLN A 261 -4.24 5.26 -1.41
N VAL A 262 -4.40 4.04 -1.94
CA VAL A 262 -3.28 3.10 -2.17
C VAL A 262 -2.22 3.67 -3.10
N VAL A 263 -2.62 4.39 -4.13
CA VAL A 263 -1.69 5.00 -5.10
C VAL A 263 -0.73 5.95 -4.39
N ARG A 264 -1.25 6.82 -3.52
CA ARG A 264 -0.45 7.73 -2.70
C ARG A 264 0.56 6.98 -1.83
N MET A 265 0.15 5.88 -1.21
CA MET A 265 1.05 5.07 -0.40
C MET A 265 2.13 4.36 -1.22
N ILE A 266 1.83 3.97 -2.46
CA ILE A 266 2.82 3.41 -3.38
C ILE A 266 3.86 4.46 -3.76
N VAL A 267 3.43 5.67 -4.12
CA VAL A 267 4.32 6.77 -4.51
C VAL A 267 5.23 7.17 -3.35
N ILE A 268 4.67 7.43 -2.18
CA ILE A 268 5.46 7.82 -1.01
C ILE A 268 6.36 6.68 -0.56
N GLY A 269 5.84 5.45 -0.46
CA GLY A 269 6.59 4.30 0.03
C GLY A 269 7.80 3.95 -0.86
N ASN A 270 7.64 3.94 -2.19
CA ASN A 270 8.75 3.67 -3.10
C ASN A 270 9.76 4.82 -3.14
N THR A 271 9.30 6.07 -2.97
CA THR A 271 10.20 7.21 -2.83
C THR A 271 11.02 7.11 -1.53
N LEU A 272 10.38 6.76 -0.40
CA LEU A 272 11.09 6.50 0.86
C LEU A 272 12.13 5.39 0.74
N GLU A 273 11.76 4.27 0.11
CA GLU A 273 12.69 3.15 -0.13
C GLU A 273 13.94 3.63 -0.90
N ARG A 274 13.74 4.41 -1.97
CA ARG A 274 14.84 4.97 -2.77
C ARG A 274 15.71 5.92 -1.94
N LEU A 275 15.10 6.82 -1.18
CA LEU A 275 15.82 7.79 -0.33
C LEU A 275 16.65 7.10 0.75
N ILE A 276 16.10 6.07 1.40
CA ILE A 276 16.84 5.27 2.39
C ILE A 276 18.05 4.60 1.72
N LYS A 277 17.85 3.94 0.58
CA LYS A 277 18.94 3.28 -0.15
C LYS A 277 20.06 4.27 -0.52
N ASN A 278 19.71 5.44 -1.03
CA ASN A 278 20.67 6.48 -1.39
C ASN A 278 21.47 7.00 -0.19
N SER A 279 20.82 7.13 0.98
CA SER A 279 21.44 7.61 2.21
C SER A 279 22.42 6.60 2.85
N LEU A 280 22.29 5.32 2.51
CA LEU A 280 23.18 4.25 2.96
C LEU A 280 24.38 4.03 2.03
N LEU A 281 24.38 4.62 0.84
CA LEU A 281 25.53 4.53 -0.06
C LEU A 281 26.68 5.37 0.49
N PRO A 282 27.93 4.85 0.49
CA PRO A 282 29.07 5.64 0.90
C PRO A 282 29.14 6.89 0.00
N HIS A 283 29.37 8.06 0.62
CA HIS A 283 29.59 9.30 -0.11
C HIS A 283 30.66 9.05 -1.19
N ARG A 284 30.27 9.09 -2.46
CA ARG A 284 31.27 9.28 -3.50
C ARG A 284 31.88 10.64 -3.21
N ALA A 285 33.09 10.62 -2.60
CA ALA A 285 33.88 11.82 -2.45
C ALA A 285 33.95 12.46 -3.84
N SER A 286 33.44 13.67 -3.95
CA SER A 286 33.62 14.50 -5.14
C SER A 286 35.12 14.71 -5.29
N ILE A 287 35.72 14.02 -6.26
CA ILE A 287 37.10 14.26 -6.69
C ILE A 287 37.08 15.46 -7.62
#